data_a70d47c884c9ff0c647577fe89e7810e
#
_entry.id   a70d47c884c9ff0c647577fe89e7810e
#
_cell.length_a   1.000
_cell.length_b   1.000
_cell.length_c   1.000
_cell.angle_alpha   90.00
_cell.angle_beta   90.00
_cell.angle_gamma   90.00
#
_symmetry.space_group_name_H-M   'P 1'
#
loop_
_entity.id
_entity.type
_entity.pdbx_description
1 polymer ?
#
loop_
_entity_poly.entity_id
_entity_poly.type
_entity_poly.pdbx_seq_one_letter_code
_entity_poly.pdbx_strand_id
1 'polypeptide(L)'
;MTQLLDRFTELGLVDDEAYARAWVRSRHAGRGLGRRALRHELLTRGVDRDLIDEAMAEVTADDEDAAARALVQARLGGLARYDRTTRRRRLISLLARRGYSASVAARVVAQELSAADEAQGYDDMAVEHARGDLSP
;
A
#
# COMPACT_ATOMS: atom_id res chain seq x y z
N MET A 1 -8.47 21.76 -6.35
CA MET A 1 -7.25 21.67 -5.51
C MET A 1 -6.15 22.58 -6.02
N THR A 2 -5.77 22.51 -7.29
CA THR A 2 -4.76 23.39 -7.87
C THR A 2 -5.16 24.86 -7.76
N GLN A 3 -6.44 25.19 -8.02
CA GLN A 3 -6.95 26.55 -7.90
C GLN A 3 -6.87 27.08 -6.47
N LEU A 4 -7.15 26.23 -5.48
CA LEU A 4 -7.06 26.62 -4.08
C LEU A 4 -5.61 26.95 -3.70
N LEU A 5 -4.66 26.10 -4.13
CA LEU A 5 -3.23 26.33 -3.88
C LEU A 5 -2.77 27.64 -4.54
N ASP A 6 -3.11 27.86 -5.80
CA ASP A 6 -2.76 29.08 -6.53
C ASP A 6 -3.31 30.32 -5.85
N ARG A 7 -4.58 30.25 -5.41
CA ARG A 7 -5.23 31.36 -4.71
C ARG A 7 -4.52 31.70 -3.41
N PHE A 8 -4.17 30.69 -2.59
CA PHE A 8 -3.46 30.92 -1.35
C PHE A 8 -2.04 31.44 -1.60
N THR A 9 -1.38 30.96 -2.66
CA THR A 9 -0.06 31.47 -3.05
C THR A 9 -0.13 32.95 -3.39
N GLU A 10 -1.13 33.36 -4.16
CA GLU A 10 -1.36 34.78 -4.52
C GLU A 10 -1.59 35.64 -3.27
N LEU A 11 -2.28 35.12 -2.26
CA LEU A 11 -2.55 35.81 -1.02
C LEU A 11 -1.40 35.74 -0.01
N GLY A 12 -0.34 34.98 -0.32
CA GLY A 12 0.78 34.77 0.58
C GLY A 12 0.43 33.93 1.80
N LEU A 13 -0.68 33.18 1.76
CA LEU A 13 -1.18 32.36 2.85
C LEU A 13 -0.83 30.89 2.72
N VAL A 14 -0.29 30.47 1.58
CA VAL A 14 0.06 29.06 1.35
C VAL A 14 1.41 28.73 1.95
N ASP A 15 1.41 27.69 2.77
CA ASP A 15 2.60 26.98 3.18
C ASP A 15 2.70 25.72 2.31
N ASP A 16 3.55 25.74 1.30
CA ASP A 16 3.72 24.62 0.36
C ASP A 16 4.22 23.36 1.07
N GLU A 17 5.02 23.53 2.10
CA GLU A 17 5.51 22.41 2.92
C GLU A 17 4.34 21.73 3.64
N ALA A 18 3.50 22.51 4.32
CA ALA A 18 2.34 21.97 5.02
C ALA A 18 1.36 21.34 4.04
N TYR A 19 1.17 21.94 2.85
CA TYR A 19 0.32 21.38 1.81
C TYR A 19 0.84 20.02 1.34
N ALA A 20 2.14 19.93 1.04
CA ALA A 20 2.75 18.68 0.59
C ALA A 20 2.62 17.58 1.64
N ARG A 21 2.86 17.89 2.90
CA ARG A 21 2.71 16.94 4.01
C ARG A 21 1.27 16.46 4.16
N ALA A 22 0.31 17.37 4.11
CA ALA A 22 -1.10 17.03 4.20
C ALA A 22 -1.54 16.16 3.02
N TRP A 23 -1.07 16.48 1.82
CA TRP A 23 -1.35 15.68 0.62
C TRP A 23 -0.83 14.25 0.77
N VAL A 24 0.43 14.10 1.18
CA VAL A 24 1.06 12.79 1.35
C VAL A 24 0.28 11.96 2.38
N ARG A 25 -0.02 12.52 3.55
CA ARG A 25 -0.78 11.81 4.59
C ARG A 25 -2.15 11.39 4.09
N SER A 26 -2.88 12.29 3.45
CA SER A 26 -4.23 12.02 2.95
C SER A 26 -4.25 10.93 1.90
N ARG A 27 -3.35 11.01 0.92
CA ARG A 27 -3.33 10.04 -0.19
C ARG A 27 -2.77 8.69 0.22
N HIS A 28 -1.76 8.68 1.07
CA HIS A 28 -1.19 7.43 1.57
C HIS A 28 -2.21 6.67 2.43
N ALA A 29 -2.83 7.35 3.40
CA ALA A 29 -3.81 6.75 4.31
C ALA A 29 -5.12 6.41 3.59
N GLY A 30 -5.62 7.31 2.73
CA GLY A 30 -6.93 7.16 2.10
C GLY A 30 -6.95 6.24 0.90
N ARG A 31 -5.91 6.25 0.07
CA ARG A 31 -5.85 5.48 -1.18
C ARG A 31 -4.81 4.37 -1.19
N GLY A 32 -3.98 4.29 -0.16
CA GLY A 32 -2.90 3.31 -0.13
C GLY A 32 -1.86 3.53 -1.22
N LEU A 33 -1.60 4.80 -1.62
CA LEU A 33 -0.62 5.09 -2.65
C LEU A 33 0.80 4.95 -2.12
N GLY A 34 1.66 4.29 -2.90
CA GLY A 34 3.07 4.18 -2.60
C GLY A 34 3.84 5.45 -2.90
N ARG A 35 5.10 5.48 -2.50
CA ARG A 35 5.95 6.68 -2.59
C ARG A 35 6.09 7.20 -4.01
N ARG A 36 6.21 6.31 -4.99
CA ARG A 36 6.35 6.72 -6.41
C ARG A 36 5.13 7.46 -6.92
N ALA A 37 3.93 6.97 -6.60
CA ALA A 37 2.69 7.61 -7.01
C ALA A 37 2.51 8.96 -6.33
N LEU A 38 2.81 9.04 -5.03
CA LEU A 38 2.72 10.28 -4.27
C LEU A 38 3.66 11.35 -4.82
N ARG A 39 4.91 10.97 -5.08
CA ARG A 39 5.90 11.86 -5.67
C ARG A 39 5.44 12.39 -7.03
N HIS A 40 4.94 11.49 -7.87
CA HIS A 40 4.45 11.84 -9.20
C HIS A 40 3.28 12.82 -9.12
N GLU A 41 2.33 12.59 -8.23
CA GLU A 41 1.19 13.50 -8.03
C GLU A 41 1.66 14.91 -7.62
N LEU A 42 2.59 15.01 -6.67
CA LEU A 42 3.09 16.29 -6.20
C LEU A 42 3.89 17.03 -7.27
N LEU A 43 4.73 16.30 -8.04
CA LEU A 43 5.44 16.87 -9.17
C LEU A 43 4.48 17.42 -10.24
N THR A 44 3.44 16.67 -10.55
CA THR A 44 2.41 17.07 -11.51
C THR A 44 1.68 18.33 -11.06
N ARG A 45 1.55 18.53 -9.75
CA ARG A 45 0.92 19.72 -9.16
C ARG A 45 1.87 20.90 -9.00
N GLY A 46 3.12 20.76 -9.42
CA GLY A 46 4.10 21.83 -9.42
C GLY A 46 4.77 22.10 -8.08
N VAL A 47 4.72 21.14 -7.14
CA VAL A 47 5.42 21.28 -5.87
C VAL A 47 6.92 21.09 -6.08
N ASP A 48 7.74 21.92 -5.44
CA ASP A 48 9.19 21.85 -5.49
C ASP A 48 9.69 20.49 -4.98
N ARG A 49 10.70 19.93 -5.64
CA ARG A 49 11.30 18.65 -5.29
C ARG A 49 11.79 18.58 -3.86
N ASP A 50 12.39 19.65 -3.34
CA ASP A 50 12.88 19.67 -1.97
C ASP A 50 11.73 19.55 -0.96
N LEU A 51 10.62 20.21 -1.23
CA LEU A 51 9.42 20.11 -0.41
C LEU A 51 8.78 18.72 -0.50
N ILE A 52 8.82 18.11 -1.68
CA ILE A 52 8.35 16.74 -1.87
C ILE A 52 9.20 15.77 -1.04
N ASP A 53 10.52 15.91 -1.09
CA ASP A 53 11.44 15.05 -0.34
C ASP A 53 11.20 15.15 1.17
N GLU A 54 10.99 16.36 1.67
CA GLU A 54 10.65 16.59 3.08
C GLU A 54 9.32 15.93 3.46
N ALA A 55 8.30 16.10 2.64
CA ALA A 55 6.98 15.51 2.88
C ALA A 55 7.04 13.98 2.82
N MET A 56 7.79 13.43 1.87
CA MET A 56 7.94 11.99 1.71
C MET A 56 8.71 11.35 2.86
N ALA A 57 9.58 12.11 3.53
CA ALA A 57 10.32 11.62 4.69
C ALA A 57 9.39 11.26 5.86
N GLU A 58 8.21 11.83 5.93
CA GLU A 58 7.21 11.49 6.96
C GLU A 58 6.57 10.12 6.76
N VAL A 59 6.60 9.59 5.53
CA VAL A 59 6.14 8.24 5.25
C VAL A 59 7.32 7.30 5.45
N THR A 60 7.33 6.62 6.58
CA THR A 60 8.41 5.70 6.92
C THR A 60 8.33 4.41 6.08
N ALA A 61 9.42 3.65 6.04
CA ALA A 61 9.42 2.34 5.40
C ALA A 61 8.36 1.40 6.02
N ASP A 62 8.17 1.48 7.33
CA ASP A 62 7.16 0.69 8.03
C ASP A 62 5.75 1.12 7.65
N ASP A 63 5.49 2.42 7.49
CA ASP A 63 4.20 2.94 7.03
C ASP A 63 3.89 2.44 5.62
N GLU A 64 4.88 2.47 4.72
CA GLU A 64 4.72 1.98 3.35
C GLU A 64 4.44 0.47 3.34
N ASP A 65 5.16 -0.30 4.12
CA ASP A 65 4.95 -1.74 4.25
C ASP A 65 3.55 -2.05 4.78
N ALA A 66 3.12 -1.33 5.81
CA ALA A 66 1.79 -1.53 6.41
C ALA A 66 0.68 -1.22 5.41
N ALA A 67 0.81 -0.15 4.63
CA ALA A 67 -0.17 0.22 3.61
C ALA A 67 -0.20 -0.81 2.47
N ALA A 68 0.95 -1.27 2.01
CA ALA A 68 1.05 -2.32 0.99
C ALA A 68 0.42 -3.62 1.47
N ARG A 69 0.69 -3.98 2.71
CA ARG A 69 0.15 -5.19 3.33
C ARG A 69 -1.36 -5.14 3.43
N ALA A 70 -1.92 -4.00 3.82
CA ALA A 70 -3.36 -3.81 3.90
C ALA A 70 -4.04 -3.98 2.53
N LEU A 71 -3.42 -3.46 1.47
CA LEU A 71 -3.93 -3.64 0.09
C LEU A 71 -3.94 -5.10 -0.32
N VAL A 72 -2.86 -5.83 -0.04
CA VAL A 72 -2.74 -7.25 -0.35
C VAL A 72 -3.81 -8.05 0.40
N GLN A 73 -3.95 -7.82 1.71
CA GLN A 73 -4.92 -8.51 2.54
C GLN A 73 -6.36 -8.30 2.05
N ALA A 74 -6.67 -7.08 1.60
CA ALA A 74 -7.99 -6.76 1.07
C ALA A 74 -8.31 -7.51 -0.24
N ARG A 75 -7.31 -7.97 -0.97
CA ARG A 75 -7.47 -8.63 -2.27
C ARG A 75 -7.31 -10.14 -2.22
N LEU A 76 -6.69 -10.67 -1.17
CA LEU A 76 -6.38 -12.11 -1.08
C LEU A 76 -7.61 -12.99 -1.20
N GLY A 77 -8.70 -12.63 -0.54
CA GLY A 77 -9.93 -13.42 -0.56
C GLY A 77 -10.50 -13.60 -1.98
N GLY A 78 -10.45 -12.55 -2.80
CA GLY A 78 -10.92 -12.58 -4.18
C GLY A 78 -10.01 -13.35 -5.13
N LEU A 79 -8.80 -13.70 -4.70
CA LEU A 79 -7.81 -14.40 -5.50
C LEU A 79 -7.66 -15.88 -5.10
N ALA A 80 -8.46 -16.36 -4.16
CA ALA A 80 -8.34 -17.72 -3.62
C ALA A 80 -8.43 -18.83 -4.67
N ARG A 81 -9.18 -18.58 -5.76
CA ARG A 81 -9.38 -19.54 -6.86
C ARG A 81 -8.16 -19.70 -7.76
N TYR A 82 -7.21 -18.78 -7.68
CA TYR A 82 -6.02 -18.80 -8.53
C TYR A 82 -4.87 -19.52 -7.82
N ASP A 83 -3.95 -20.09 -8.61
CA ASP A 83 -2.74 -20.69 -8.06
C ASP A 83 -1.82 -19.61 -7.46
N ARG A 84 -0.81 -20.04 -6.70
CA ARG A 84 0.12 -19.13 -6.02
C ARG A 84 0.83 -18.21 -6.99
N THR A 85 1.29 -18.72 -8.13
CA THR A 85 2.01 -17.93 -9.14
C THR A 85 1.14 -16.81 -9.68
N THR A 86 -0.11 -17.12 -9.99
CA THR A 86 -1.08 -16.13 -10.50
C THR A 86 -1.43 -15.11 -9.45
N ARG A 87 -1.69 -15.54 -8.21
CA ARG A 87 -1.96 -14.63 -7.09
C ARG A 87 -0.78 -13.66 -6.88
N ARG A 88 0.43 -14.19 -6.85
CA ARG A 88 1.64 -13.39 -6.69
C ARG A 88 1.76 -12.33 -7.78
N ARG A 89 1.61 -12.71 -9.03
CA ARG A 89 1.70 -11.80 -10.16
C ARG A 89 0.65 -10.68 -10.09
N ARG A 90 -0.59 -11.02 -9.79
CA ARG A 90 -1.68 -10.05 -9.69
C ARG A 90 -1.49 -9.07 -8.54
N LEU A 91 -1.02 -9.56 -7.39
CA LEU A 91 -0.76 -8.71 -6.22
C LEU A 91 0.43 -7.78 -6.44
N ILE A 92 1.50 -8.27 -7.06
CA ILE A 92 2.65 -7.42 -7.41
C ILE A 92 2.22 -6.34 -8.40
N SER A 93 1.43 -6.69 -9.41
CA SER A 93 0.89 -5.72 -10.37
C SER A 93 0.02 -4.66 -9.69
N LEU A 94 -0.81 -5.06 -8.74
CA LEU A 94 -1.62 -4.13 -7.96
C LEU A 94 -0.76 -3.11 -7.24
N LEU A 95 0.27 -3.57 -6.52
CA LEU A 95 1.16 -2.68 -5.78
C LEU A 95 1.96 -1.77 -6.71
N ALA A 96 2.44 -2.31 -7.84
CA ALA A 96 3.15 -1.50 -8.83
C ALA A 96 2.28 -0.35 -9.35
N ARG A 97 1.02 -0.63 -9.66
CA ARG A 97 0.08 0.40 -10.12
C ARG A 97 -0.23 1.44 -9.06
N ARG A 98 -0.12 1.08 -7.79
CA ARG A 98 -0.33 1.99 -6.66
C ARG A 98 0.93 2.75 -6.26
N GLY A 99 2.04 2.55 -6.99
CA GLY A 99 3.26 3.32 -6.81
C GLY A 99 4.29 2.74 -5.85
N TYR A 100 4.18 1.46 -5.51
CA TYR A 100 5.18 0.77 -4.70
C TYR A 100 6.34 0.30 -5.58
N SER A 101 7.56 0.29 -5.01
CA SER A 101 8.72 -0.23 -5.72
C SER A 101 8.62 -1.74 -5.93
N ALA A 102 9.35 -2.26 -6.92
CA ALA A 102 9.38 -3.69 -7.19
C ALA A 102 9.86 -4.50 -5.97
N SER A 103 10.84 -3.99 -5.23
CA SER A 103 11.37 -4.68 -4.06
C SER A 103 10.36 -4.73 -2.92
N VAL A 104 9.65 -3.63 -2.64
CA VAL A 104 8.59 -3.59 -1.63
C VAL A 104 7.45 -4.53 -2.03
N ALA A 105 7.00 -4.45 -3.29
CA ALA A 105 5.92 -5.28 -3.78
C ALA A 105 6.26 -6.78 -3.67
N ALA A 106 7.44 -7.19 -4.13
CA ALA A 106 7.86 -8.59 -4.07
C ALA A 106 7.94 -9.10 -2.63
N ARG A 107 8.54 -8.30 -1.74
CA ARG A 107 8.72 -8.68 -0.33
C ARG A 107 7.39 -8.81 0.40
N VAL A 108 6.54 -7.79 0.29
CA VAL A 108 5.24 -7.78 1.00
C VAL A 108 4.34 -8.90 0.48
N VAL A 109 4.26 -9.08 -0.84
CA VAL A 109 3.44 -10.15 -1.43
C VAL A 109 3.94 -11.53 -0.99
N ALA A 110 5.26 -11.76 -0.99
CA ALA A 110 5.83 -13.03 -0.53
C ALA A 110 5.49 -13.30 0.93
N GLN A 111 5.61 -12.30 1.79
CA GLN A 111 5.27 -12.41 3.22
C GLN A 111 3.79 -12.73 3.43
N GLU A 112 2.90 -12.04 2.73
CA GLU A 112 1.47 -12.24 2.89
C GLU A 112 0.98 -13.56 2.31
N LEU A 113 1.54 -14.02 1.20
CA LEU A 113 1.21 -15.35 0.65
C LEU A 113 1.68 -16.46 1.58
N SER A 114 2.86 -16.32 2.18
CA SER A 114 3.35 -17.29 3.16
C SER A 114 2.49 -17.33 4.42
N ALA A 115 2.06 -16.17 4.92
CA ALA A 115 1.18 -16.07 6.05
C ALA A 115 -0.19 -16.72 5.76
N ALA A 116 -0.72 -16.52 4.54
CA ALA A 116 -1.98 -17.12 4.12
C ALA A 116 -1.86 -18.65 4.00
N ASP A 117 -0.75 -19.14 3.48
CA ASP A 117 -0.49 -20.58 3.37
C ASP A 117 -0.37 -21.22 4.77
N GLU A 118 0.29 -20.57 5.71
CA GLU A 118 0.38 -21.03 7.10
C GLU A 118 -0.98 -21.05 7.77
N ALA A 119 -1.80 -20.01 7.58
CA ALA A 119 -3.15 -19.96 8.14
C ALA A 119 -4.03 -21.08 7.57
N GLN A 120 -3.90 -21.36 6.26
CA GLN A 120 -4.63 -22.46 5.63
C GLN A 120 -4.18 -23.81 6.17
N GLY A 121 -2.88 -24.00 6.37
CA GLY A 121 -2.34 -25.20 6.97
C GLY A 121 -2.87 -25.45 8.38
N TYR A 122 -3.00 -24.41 9.17
CA TYR A 122 -3.59 -24.48 10.51
C TYR A 122 -5.06 -24.89 10.48
N ASP A 123 -5.84 -24.31 9.58
CA ASP A 123 -7.26 -24.64 9.41
C ASP A 123 -7.44 -26.08 8.98
N ASP A 124 -6.63 -26.56 8.04
CA ASP A 124 -6.67 -27.96 7.57
C ASP A 124 -6.32 -28.93 8.70
N MET A 125 -5.31 -28.61 9.49
CA MET A 125 -4.93 -29.44 10.66
C MET A 125 -6.03 -29.48 11.70
N ALA A 126 -6.69 -28.36 11.98
CA ALA A 126 -7.79 -28.30 12.93
C ALA A 126 -8.98 -29.13 12.47
N VAL A 127 -9.31 -29.12 11.18
CA VAL A 127 -10.39 -29.92 10.59
C VAL A 127 -10.06 -31.41 10.69
N GLU A 128 -8.84 -31.83 10.36
CA GLU A 128 -8.41 -33.22 10.49
C GLU A 128 -8.47 -33.70 11.92
N HIS A 129 -8.03 -32.90 12.88
CA HIS A 129 -8.08 -33.22 14.28
C HIS A 129 -9.52 -33.43 14.79
N ALA A 130 -10.41 -32.50 14.38
CA ALA A 130 -11.84 -32.61 14.73
C ALA A 130 -12.47 -33.87 14.14
N ARG A 131 -12.11 -34.27 12.93
CA ARG A 131 -12.57 -35.49 12.30
C ARG A 131 -12.06 -36.73 13.03
N GLY A 132 -10.81 -36.69 13.48
CA GLY A 132 -10.22 -37.75 14.27
C GLY A 132 -10.97 -38.00 15.59
N ASP A 133 -11.40 -36.93 16.25
CA ASP A 133 -12.17 -37.00 17.49
C ASP A 133 -13.57 -37.60 17.30
N LEU A 134 -14.11 -37.53 16.08
CA LEU A 134 -15.43 -38.08 15.74
C LEU A 134 -15.39 -39.55 15.31
N SER A 135 -14.22 -40.15 15.16
CA SER A 135 -14.08 -41.57 14.82
C SER A 135 -14.38 -42.45 16.04
N PRO A 136 -15.25 -43.43 15.91
CA PRO A 136 -15.54 -44.36 17.00
C PRO A 136 -14.34 -45.25 17.36
#